data_e4ec31d077c79db1b0a57a03391613d5
#
_entry.id   e4ec31d077c79db1b0a57a03391613d5
#
_cell.length_a   1.000
_cell.length_b   1.000
_cell.length_c   1.000
_cell.angle_alpha   90.00
_cell.angle_beta   90.00
_cell.angle_gamma   90.00
#
_symmetry.space_group_name_H-M   'P 1'
#
loop_
_entity.id
_entity.type
_entity.pdbx_description
1 polymer ?
#
loop_
_entity_poly.entity_id
_entity_poly.type
_entity_poly.pdbx_seq_one_letter_code
_entity_poly.pdbx_strand_id
1 'polypeptide(L)'
;MATLRLFASIREIAGTSSLEVDANNVADAIAEACVQFGDDFAALVPSCRIWVNGNPAEPTDSVTAQDEIALLPPVSGGSLNHNSLDAPYAGL
;
A
#
# COMPACT_ATOMS: atom_id res chain seq x y z
N MET A 1 -4.12 -9.65 -13.12
CA MET A 1 -3.75 -9.48 -11.72
C MET A 1 -3.63 -8.02 -11.39
N ALA A 2 -4.07 -7.64 -10.22
CA ALA A 2 -3.87 -6.27 -9.76
C ALA A 2 -2.42 -6.07 -9.38
N THR A 3 -1.96 -4.82 -9.41
CA THR A 3 -0.60 -4.51 -9.01
C THR A 3 -0.62 -3.82 -7.66
N LEU A 4 0.18 -4.32 -6.73
CA LEU A 4 0.34 -3.70 -5.43
C LEU A 4 1.67 -2.95 -5.42
N ARG A 5 1.61 -1.63 -5.23
CA ARG A 5 2.80 -0.78 -5.21
C ARG A 5 3.17 -0.48 -3.77
N LEU A 6 4.45 -0.56 -3.48
CA LEU A 6 4.95 -0.39 -2.12
C LEU A 6 5.91 0.79 -2.08
N PHE A 7 5.81 1.57 -1.00
CA PHE A 7 6.60 2.80 -0.87
C PHE A 7 7.27 2.85 0.48
N ALA A 8 8.35 3.60 0.55
CA ALA A 8 9.04 3.93 1.80
C ALA A 8 9.39 2.68 2.59
N SER A 9 9.12 2.67 3.89
CA SER A 9 9.59 1.58 4.75
C SER A 9 8.95 0.24 4.41
N ILE A 10 7.70 0.23 3.93
CA ILE A 10 7.09 -1.06 3.61
C ILE A 10 7.72 -1.65 2.36
N ARG A 11 8.20 -0.81 1.45
CA ARG A 11 8.95 -1.29 0.30
C ARG A 11 10.26 -1.94 0.74
N GLU A 12 10.90 -1.38 1.73
CA GLU A 12 12.15 -1.94 2.22
C GLU A 12 11.95 -3.27 2.91
N ILE A 13 10.87 -3.39 3.66
CA ILE A 13 10.56 -4.66 4.29
C ILE A 13 10.29 -5.74 3.25
N ALA A 14 9.57 -5.40 2.20
CA ALA A 14 9.24 -6.36 1.16
C ALA A 14 10.43 -6.71 0.27
N GLY A 15 11.35 -5.77 0.12
CA GLY A 15 12.48 -5.97 -0.78
C GLY A 15 12.15 -5.74 -2.23
N THR A 16 10.97 -5.19 -2.50
CA THR A 16 10.54 -4.90 -3.86
C THR A 16 9.56 -3.75 -3.83
N SER A 17 9.44 -3.05 -4.95
CA SER A 17 8.53 -1.92 -5.05
C SER A 17 7.17 -2.29 -5.59
N SER A 18 6.99 -3.49 -6.07
CA SER A 18 5.68 -3.90 -6.58
C SER A 18 5.52 -5.40 -6.54
N LEU A 19 4.27 -5.82 -6.51
CA LEU A 19 3.92 -7.23 -6.49
C LEU A 19 2.60 -7.37 -7.24
N GLU A 20 2.52 -8.36 -8.12
CA GLU A 20 1.26 -8.65 -8.78
C GLU A 20 0.49 -9.65 -7.95
N VAL A 21 -0.78 -9.36 -7.72
CA VAL A 21 -1.62 -10.17 -6.87
C VAL A 21 -2.90 -10.55 -7.59
N ASP A 22 -3.39 -11.73 -7.28
CA ASP A 22 -4.65 -12.22 -7.85
C ASP A 22 -5.72 -11.98 -6.80
N ALA A 23 -6.33 -10.81 -6.86
CA ALA A 23 -7.27 -10.41 -5.82
C ALA A 23 -8.44 -9.65 -6.44
N ASN A 24 -9.57 -9.71 -5.76
CA ASN A 24 -10.79 -9.03 -6.20
C ASN A 24 -11.11 -7.82 -5.35
N ASN A 25 -10.39 -7.62 -4.28
CA ASN A 25 -10.58 -6.44 -3.44
C ASN A 25 -9.26 -6.12 -2.77
N VAL A 26 -9.22 -4.95 -2.13
CA VAL A 26 -7.98 -4.46 -1.53
C VAL A 26 -7.52 -5.38 -0.41
N ALA A 27 -8.46 -5.86 0.43
CA ALA A 27 -8.10 -6.70 1.56
C ALA A 27 -7.42 -7.99 1.11
N ASP A 28 -7.94 -8.60 0.06
CA ASP A 28 -7.34 -9.84 -0.45
C ASP A 28 -5.95 -9.58 -1.03
N ALA A 29 -5.78 -8.45 -1.71
CA ALA A 29 -4.47 -8.11 -2.26
C ALA A 29 -3.45 -7.96 -1.15
N ILE A 30 -3.82 -7.27 -0.09
CA ILE A 30 -2.92 -7.06 1.03
C ILE A 30 -2.65 -8.37 1.75
N ALA A 31 -3.68 -9.22 1.91
CA ALA A 31 -3.50 -10.50 2.56
C ALA A 31 -2.50 -11.37 1.81
N GLU A 32 -2.57 -11.35 0.50
CA GLU A 32 -1.61 -12.10 -0.29
C GLU A 32 -0.20 -11.59 -0.09
N ALA A 33 -0.03 -10.29 -0.04
CA ALA A 33 1.28 -9.71 0.21
C ALA A 33 1.80 -10.07 1.60
N CYS A 34 0.93 -10.11 2.58
CA CYS A 34 1.35 -10.48 3.94
C CYS A 34 1.85 -11.93 3.98
N VAL A 35 1.20 -12.81 3.24
CA VAL A 35 1.68 -14.20 3.16
C VAL A 35 3.05 -14.25 2.51
N GLN A 36 3.24 -13.45 1.48
CA GLN A 36 4.50 -13.48 0.73
C GLN A 36 5.65 -12.86 1.49
N PHE A 37 5.41 -11.74 2.18
CA PHE A 37 6.50 -10.97 2.78
C PHE A 37 6.66 -11.18 4.28
N GLY A 38 5.67 -11.76 4.96
CA GLY A 38 5.82 -12.18 6.34
C GLY A 38 5.31 -11.20 7.36
N ASP A 39 5.68 -11.48 8.62
CA ASP A 39 5.07 -10.81 9.76
C ASP A 39 5.44 -9.34 9.87
N ASP A 40 6.66 -8.98 9.51
CA ASP A 40 7.06 -7.58 9.60
C ASP A 40 6.25 -6.72 8.63
N PHE A 41 5.98 -7.26 7.46
CA PHE A 41 5.12 -6.57 6.49
C PHE A 41 3.72 -6.44 7.06
N ALA A 42 3.17 -7.54 7.56
CA ALA A 42 1.81 -7.53 8.09
C ALA A 42 1.66 -6.57 9.26
N ALA A 43 2.69 -6.45 10.08
CA ALA A 43 2.63 -5.57 11.24
C ALA A 43 2.56 -4.10 10.84
N LEU A 44 3.15 -3.74 9.71
CA LEU A 44 3.16 -2.35 9.28
C LEU A 44 1.91 -1.96 8.52
N VAL A 45 1.24 -2.92 7.91
CA VAL A 45 0.07 -2.66 7.06
C VAL A 45 -1.01 -1.81 7.74
N PRO A 46 -1.39 -2.07 9.00
CA PRO A 46 -2.46 -1.27 9.61
C PRO A 46 -2.16 0.22 9.69
N SER A 47 -0.88 0.58 9.67
CA SER A 47 -0.48 1.98 9.73
C SER A 47 -0.43 2.63 8.35
N CYS A 48 -0.55 1.87 7.29
CA CYS A 48 -0.38 2.39 5.96
C CYS A 48 -1.66 3.00 5.44
N ARG A 49 -1.50 3.99 4.58
CA ARG A 49 -2.62 4.50 3.81
C ARG A 49 -2.74 3.68 2.55
N ILE A 50 -3.98 3.47 2.13
CA ILE A 50 -4.28 2.66 0.96
C ILE A 50 -4.85 3.57 -0.11
N TRP A 51 -4.29 3.47 -1.31
CA TRP A 51 -4.76 4.21 -2.47
C TRP A 51 -4.98 3.25 -3.61
N VAL A 52 -6.02 3.48 -4.40
CA VAL A 52 -6.26 2.70 -5.61
C VAL A 52 -6.34 3.69 -6.76
N ASN A 53 -5.44 3.53 -7.72
CA ASN A 53 -5.38 4.39 -8.90
C ASN A 53 -5.31 5.86 -8.53
N GLY A 54 -4.58 6.16 -7.45
CA GLY A 54 -4.39 7.54 -7.02
C GLY A 54 -5.48 8.10 -6.15
N ASN A 55 -6.45 7.30 -5.73
CA ASN A 55 -7.56 7.75 -4.87
C ASN A 55 -7.54 6.99 -3.57
N PRO A 56 -7.87 7.64 -2.44
CA PRO A 56 -7.93 6.92 -1.17
C PRO A 56 -8.92 5.77 -1.25
N ALA A 57 -8.59 4.67 -0.64
CA ALA A 57 -9.39 3.47 -0.73
C ALA A 57 -9.45 2.77 0.61
N GLU A 58 -10.38 1.82 0.71
CA GLU A 58 -10.59 1.05 1.92
C GLU A 58 -10.42 -0.43 1.62
N PRO A 59 -10.18 -1.23 2.67
CA PRO A 59 -9.96 -2.67 2.45
C PRO A 59 -11.11 -3.37 1.73
N THR A 60 -12.33 -2.85 1.88
CA THR A 60 -13.49 -3.48 1.26
C THR A 60 -13.68 -3.08 -0.20
N ASP A 61 -12.89 -2.14 -0.71
CA ASP A 61 -13.05 -1.70 -2.08
C ASP A 61 -12.67 -2.81 -3.05
N SER A 62 -13.46 -2.93 -4.11
CA SER A 62 -13.19 -3.93 -5.15
C SER A 62 -12.08 -3.46 -6.07
N VAL A 63 -11.32 -4.40 -6.58
CA VAL A 63 -10.27 -4.10 -7.57
C VAL A 63 -10.36 -5.11 -8.69
N THR A 64 -9.84 -4.70 -9.84
CA THR A 64 -9.76 -5.57 -11.00
C THR A 64 -8.30 -5.78 -11.38
N ALA A 65 -8.09 -6.58 -12.40
CA ALA A 65 -6.73 -6.89 -12.85
C ALA A 65 -5.98 -5.67 -13.34
N GLN A 66 -6.69 -4.59 -13.66
CA GLN A 66 -6.04 -3.40 -14.19
C GLN A 66 -5.85 -2.31 -13.14
N ASP A 67 -6.26 -2.57 -11.91
CA ASP A 67 -6.14 -1.58 -10.86
C ASP A 67 -4.79 -1.65 -10.18
N GLU A 68 -4.35 -0.50 -9.69
CA GLU A 68 -3.08 -0.39 -8.98
C GLU A 68 -3.36 0.06 -7.56
N ILE A 69 -2.94 -0.76 -6.61
CA ILE A 69 -3.11 -0.50 -5.19
C ILE A 69 -1.79 -0.01 -4.64
N ALA A 70 -1.79 1.08 -3.89
CA ALA A 70 -0.58 1.59 -3.27
C ALA A 70 -0.68 1.55 -1.76
N LEU A 71 0.39 1.15 -1.11
CA LEU A 71 0.51 1.17 0.34
C LEU A 71 1.57 2.20 0.71
N LEU A 72 1.17 3.18 1.50
CA LEU A 72 2.05 4.26 1.92
C LEU A 72 2.13 4.29 3.44
N PRO A 73 3.25 3.88 4.01
CA PRO A 73 3.41 3.94 5.46
C PRO A 73 3.40 5.38 5.95
N PRO A 74 3.16 5.58 7.23
CA PRO A 74 3.21 6.93 7.77
C PRO A 74 4.63 7.47 7.69
N VAL A 75 4.72 8.78 7.51
CA VAL A 75 6.01 9.45 7.51
C VAL A 75 6.45 9.57 8.95
N SER A 76 7.64 9.08 9.22
CA SER A 76 8.12 9.20 10.58
C SER A 76 8.74 10.56 10.80
N GLY A 77 8.64 11.03 11.86
CA GLY A 77 9.21 12.25 12.20
C GLY A 77 8.48 13.39 11.71
N GLY A 78 8.18 13.49 11.57
CA GLY A 78 7.68 14.39 11.25
C GLY A 78 6.97 15.06 11.14
N SER A 79 7.02 15.08 11.30
CA SER A 79 6.59 15.64 11.09
C SER A 79 6.08 16.36 10.59
N LEU A 80 5.89 16.50 10.59
CA LEU A 80 5.56 17.05 10.19
C LEU A 80 5.01 17.50 9.58
N ASN A 81 4.91 17.56 9.42
CA ASN A 81 4.49 18.09 8.84
C ASN A 81 3.62 18.10 8.24
N HIS A 82 3.01 18.11 8.32
CA HIS A 82 2.17 18.20 7.94
C HIS A 82 1.69 18.35 6.96
N ASN A 83 1.54 18.44 6.73
CA ASN A 83 0.96 18.90 5.81
C ASN A 83 1.09 18.35 4.63
N SER A 84 1.60 18.45 4.30
CA SER A 84 1.89 18.04 3.18
C SER A 84 1.79 16.74 2.90
N LEU A 85 1.54 16.19 3.65
CA LEU A 85 1.42 15.01 3.42
C LEU A 85 0.39 14.63 2.75
N ASP A 86 -0.45 15.40 2.58
CA ASP A 86 -1.51 15.06 1.90
C ASP A 86 -1.14 14.49 0.66
N ALA A 87 -1.52 13.46 0.32
CA ALA A 87 -1.38 12.80 -0.95
C ALA A 87 0.03 12.79 -1.43
N PRO A 88 0.92 12.26 -0.67
CA PRO A 88 2.28 12.15 -1.17
C PRO A 88 2.34 11.31 -2.42
N TYR A 89 1.44 10.35 -2.53
CA TYR A 89 1.41 9.52 -3.71
C TYR A 89 1.02 10.34 -4.93
N ALA A 90 0.06 11.21 -4.78
CA ALA A 90 -0.35 12.05 -5.90
C ALA A 90 0.72 13.05 -6.27
N GLY A 91 1.58 13.36 -5.37
CA GLY A 91 2.64 14.28 -5.67
C GLY A 91 3.79 13.68 -6.44
N LEU A 92 3.74 12.43 -6.66
CA LEU A 92 4.81 11.78 -7.40
C LEU A 92 4.69 12.01 -8.93
#